data_10c9ca593875210b3817418e4a3ec19c
#
_entry.id   10c9ca593875210b3817418e4a3ec19c
#
_cell.length_a   1.000
_cell.length_b   1.000
_cell.length_c   1.000
_cell.angle_alpha   90.00
_cell.angle_beta   90.00
_cell.angle_gamma   90.00
#
_symmetry.space_group_name_H-M   'P 1'
#
loop_
_entity.id
_entity.type
_entity.pdbx_description
1 polymer ?
#
loop_
_entity_poly.entity_id
_entity_poly.type
_entity_poly.pdbx_seq_one_letter_code
_entity_poly.pdbx_strand_id
1 'polypeptide(L)'
;MDLFDDADSDQVAANVAAAQLADAPLAARMRPVALDEIVGQSHLLGSGRPLRLAIERDQLRSAIFYGPPGCGKSTLASVVARTTKAAFANFSAVTGGVADVRKLIDAAKELRRIRNKRTLLF
;
A
#
# COMPACT_ATOMS: atom_id res chain seq x y z
N MET A 1 4.32 -18.04 -21.94
CA MET A 1 4.38 -17.18 -20.75
C MET A 1 5.35 -17.80 -19.77
N ASP A 2 6.54 -17.25 -19.72
CA ASP A 2 7.62 -17.79 -18.90
C ASP A 2 7.45 -17.37 -17.44
N LEU A 3 7.41 -18.35 -16.54
CA LEU A 3 7.39 -18.14 -15.09
C LEU A 3 8.61 -17.36 -14.57
N PHE A 4 9.66 -17.25 -15.38
CA PHE A 4 10.90 -16.56 -15.04
C PHE A 4 10.88 -15.06 -15.39
N ASP A 5 10.05 -14.63 -16.33
CA ASP A 5 9.93 -13.23 -16.74
C ASP A 5 9.28 -12.34 -15.66
N ASP A 6 8.35 -12.87 -14.88
CA ASP A 6 7.70 -12.11 -13.80
C ASP A 6 8.65 -11.84 -12.62
N ALA A 7 9.55 -12.77 -12.30
CA ALA A 7 10.52 -12.59 -11.23
C ALA A 7 11.61 -11.57 -11.59
N ASP A 8 12.05 -11.56 -12.85
CA ASP A 8 13.04 -10.60 -13.33
C ASP A 8 12.46 -9.18 -13.44
N SER A 9 11.21 -9.05 -13.88
CA SER A 9 10.55 -7.75 -13.95
C SER A 9 10.32 -7.13 -12.56
N ASP A 10 9.94 -7.92 -11.58
CA ASP A 10 9.79 -7.48 -10.21
C ASP A 10 11.13 -7.07 -9.58
N GLN A 11 12.19 -7.80 -9.88
CA GLN A 11 13.53 -7.47 -9.39
C GLN A 11 14.07 -6.18 -10.04
N VAL A 12 13.84 -6.00 -11.33
CA VAL A 12 14.22 -4.76 -12.03
C VAL A 12 13.44 -3.57 -11.49
N ALA A 13 12.14 -3.71 -11.30
CA ALA A 13 11.29 -2.67 -10.70
C ALA A 13 11.75 -2.31 -9.28
N ALA A 14 12.08 -3.30 -8.47
CA ALA A 14 12.60 -3.09 -7.12
C ALA A 14 13.95 -2.36 -7.13
N ASN A 15 14.83 -2.72 -8.04
CA ASN A 15 16.15 -2.08 -8.19
C ASN A 15 16.02 -0.63 -8.68
N VAL A 16 15.13 -0.36 -9.62
CA VAL A 16 14.83 1.01 -10.08
C VAL A 16 14.24 1.85 -8.95
N ALA A 17 13.29 1.29 -8.20
CA ALA A 17 12.71 1.98 -7.05
C ALA A 17 13.75 2.26 -5.96
N ALA A 18 14.65 1.32 -5.68
CA ALA A 18 15.74 1.52 -4.73
C ALA A 18 16.73 2.60 -5.20
N ALA A 19 17.07 2.62 -6.49
CA ALA A 19 17.92 3.64 -7.06
C ALA A 19 17.27 5.04 -7.02
N GLN A 20 15.98 5.13 -7.31
CA GLN A 20 15.23 6.38 -7.19
C GLN A 20 15.14 6.88 -5.74
N LEU A 21 15.04 5.97 -4.77
CA LEU A 21 15.05 6.32 -3.35
C LEU A 21 16.41 6.84 -2.89
N ALA A 22 17.51 6.36 -3.45
CA ALA A 22 18.85 6.82 -3.10
C ALA A 22 19.08 8.29 -3.48
N ASP A 23 18.48 8.74 -4.57
CA ASP A 23 18.54 10.13 -5.03
C ASP A 23 17.39 11.01 -4.52
N ALA A 24 16.44 10.45 -3.79
CA ALA A 24 15.30 11.17 -3.26
C ALA A 24 15.71 12.14 -2.14
N PRO A 25 14.94 13.22 -1.91
CA PRO A 25 15.14 14.11 -0.77
C PRO A 25 15.10 13.34 0.56
N LEU A 26 15.83 13.85 1.56
CA LEU A 26 15.92 13.19 2.87
C LEU A 26 14.55 12.87 3.48
N ALA A 27 13.60 13.78 3.38
CA ALA A 27 12.25 13.56 3.90
C ALA A 27 11.57 12.33 3.27
N ALA A 28 11.75 12.12 1.98
CA ALA A 28 11.20 10.94 1.30
C ALA A 28 11.93 9.65 1.70
N ARG A 29 13.26 9.73 1.90
CA ARG A 29 14.05 8.57 2.35
C ARG A 29 13.78 8.17 3.80
N MET A 30 13.40 9.14 4.63
CA MET A 30 13.10 8.95 6.06
C MET A 30 11.66 8.50 6.33
N ARG A 31 10.83 8.37 5.30
CA ARG A 31 9.45 7.87 5.49
C ARG A 31 9.46 6.45 6.03
N PRO A 32 8.60 6.15 7.02
CA PRO A 32 8.46 4.79 7.51
C PRO A 32 8.14 3.79 6.40
N VAL A 33 8.77 2.63 6.46
CA VAL A 33 8.50 1.49 5.56
C VAL A 33 7.90 0.30 6.29
N ALA A 34 7.94 0.31 7.60
CA ALA A 34 7.35 -0.72 8.48
C ALA A 34 6.49 -0.06 9.56
N LEU A 35 5.58 -0.84 10.14
CA LEU A 35 4.69 -0.35 11.21
C LEU A 35 5.46 0.17 12.42
N ASP A 36 6.56 -0.46 12.78
CA ASP A 36 7.39 -0.08 13.93
C ASP A 36 8.12 1.26 13.74
N GLU A 37 8.29 1.70 12.51
CA GLU A 37 8.94 2.98 12.19
C GLU A 37 7.98 4.18 12.28
N ILE A 38 6.67 3.94 12.37
CA ILE A 38 5.68 5.01 12.53
C ILE A 38 5.74 5.55 13.95
N VAL A 39 6.05 6.83 14.05
CA VAL A 39 6.09 7.55 15.33
C VAL A 39 4.70 8.06 15.69
N GLY A 40 4.29 7.82 16.92
CA GLY A 40 2.95 8.15 17.38
C GLY A 40 1.91 7.08 17.01
N GLN A 41 0.63 7.36 17.25
CA GLN A 41 -0.49 6.44 16.96
C GLN A 41 -0.37 5.09 17.66
N SER A 42 0.32 5.00 18.79
CA SER A 42 0.50 3.76 19.55
C SER A 42 -0.81 3.16 20.05
N HIS A 43 -1.84 3.99 20.21
CA HIS A 43 -3.19 3.53 20.57
C HIS A 43 -3.88 2.73 19.46
N LEU A 44 -3.43 2.88 18.21
CA LEU A 44 -3.94 2.15 17.03
C LEU A 44 -2.96 1.09 16.54
N LEU A 45 -1.67 1.42 16.52
CA LEU A 45 -0.61 0.64 15.88
C LEU A 45 0.30 -0.06 16.89
N GLY A 46 0.03 0.08 18.19
CA GLY A 46 0.75 -0.65 19.22
C GLY A 46 0.60 -2.16 19.07
N SER A 47 1.59 -2.90 19.57
CA SER A 47 1.57 -4.36 19.53
C SER A 47 0.30 -4.91 20.18
N GLY A 48 -0.36 -5.87 19.52
CA GLY A 48 -1.60 -6.47 19.98
C GLY A 48 -2.87 -5.64 19.74
N ARG A 49 -2.77 -4.43 19.21
CA ARG A 49 -3.93 -3.63 18.87
C ARG A 49 -4.68 -4.19 17.65
N PRO A 50 -6.02 -4.07 17.60
CA PRO A 50 -6.84 -4.68 16.54
C PRO A 50 -6.44 -4.27 15.13
N LEU A 51 -6.15 -2.99 14.91
CA LEU A 51 -5.74 -2.50 13.59
C LEU A 51 -4.39 -3.10 13.17
N ARG A 52 -3.42 -3.11 14.06
CA ARG A 52 -2.12 -3.71 13.78
C ARG A 52 -2.23 -5.21 13.49
N LEU A 53 -3.02 -5.94 14.26
CA LEU A 53 -3.25 -7.36 14.03
C LEU A 53 -3.93 -7.62 12.68
N ALA A 54 -4.89 -6.79 12.30
CA ALA A 54 -5.55 -6.90 11.00
C ALA A 54 -4.55 -6.68 9.84
N ILE A 55 -3.65 -5.73 9.97
CA ILE A 55 -2.61 -5.47 8.96
C ILE A 55 -1.62 -6.63 8.89
N GLU A 56 -1.11 -7.09 10.03
CA GLU A 56 -0.13 -8.18 10.08
C GLU A 56 -0.69 -9.51 9.58
N ARG A 57 -1.97 -9.77 9.82
CA ARG A 57 -2.66 -10.99 9.38
C ARG A 57 -3.28 -10.89 7.99
N ASP A 58 -3.07 -9.80 7.29
CA ASP A 58 -3.67 -9.51 5.97
C ASP A 58 -5.19 -9.63 5.99
N GLN A 59 -5.82 -9.16 7.06
CA GLN A 59 -7.27 -9.20 7.28
C GLN A 59 -7.89 -7.80 7.34
N LEU A 60 -7.17 -6.80 6.85
CA LEU A 60 -7.66 -5.43 6.84
C LEU A 60 -8.88 -5.31 5.92
N ARG A 61 -9.94 -4.76 6.47
CA ARG A 61 -11.17 -4.43 5.74
C ARG A 61 -11.18 -2.94 5.40
N SER A 62 -12.28 -2.48 4.79
CA SER A 62 -12.46 -1.06 4.50
C SER A 62 -12.35 -0.23 5.77
N ALA A 63 -11.56 0.83 5.70
CA ALA A 63 -11.34 1.74 6.81
C ALA A 63 -11.24 3.17 6.29
N ILE A 64 -11.59 4.13 7.13
CA ILE A 64 -11.45 5.56 6.83
C ILE A 64 -10.36 6.13 7.74
N PHE A 65 -9.32 6.67 7.13
CA PHE A 65 -8.28 7.40 7.84
C PHE A 65 -8.62 8.89 7.83
N TYR A 66 -8.98 9.39 8.99
CA TYR A 66 -9.39 10.78 9.17
C TYR A 66 -8.42 11.51 10.10
N GLY A 67 -8.08 12.73 9.71
CA GLY A 67 -7.23 13.59 10.53
C GLY A 67 -6.70 14.78 9.73
N PRO A 68 -6.07 15.75 10.40
CA PRO A 68 -5.51 16.91 9.75
C PRO A 68 -4.35 16.53 8.82
N PRO A 69 -3.97 17.42 7.87
CA PRO A 69 -2.77 17.20 7.06
C PRO A 69 -1.53 16.99 7.92
N GLY A 70 -0.65 16.08 7.50
CA GLY A 70 0.60 15.80 8.22
C GLY A 70 0.48 14.84 9.41
N CYS A 71 -0.67 14.20 9.63
CA CYS A 71 -0.83 13.20 10.68
C CYS A 71 -0.42 11.77 10.30
N GLY A 72 0.11 11.57 9.09
CA GLY A 72 0.66 10.29 8.65
C GLY A 72 -0.32 9.35 7.95
N LYS A 73 -1.48 9.82 7.49
CA LYS A 73 -2.49 9.00 6.79
C LYS A 73 -1.93 8.30 5.55
N SER A 74 -1.30 9.07 4.66
CA SER A 74 -0.70 8.54 3.43
C SER A 74 0.51 7.63 3.72
N THR A 75 1.29 7.95 4.73
CA THR A 75 2.40 7.12 5.19
C THR A 75 1.90 5.78 5.69
N LEU A 76 0.84 5.77 6.50
CA LEU A 76 0.23 4.54 6.99
C LEU A 76 -0.30 3.68 5.84
N ALA A 77 -0.97 4.28 4.85
CA ALA A 77 -1.45 3.58 3.67
C ALA A 77 -0.30 2.91 2.89
N SER A 78 0.82 3.60 2.73
CA SER A 78 2.02 3.06 2.09
C SER A 78 2.62 1.89 2.86
N VAL A 79 2.67 1.98 4.19
CA VAL A 79 3.16 0.89 5.05
C VAL A 79 2.23 -0.31 4.99
N VAL A 80 0.92 -0.10 5.01
CA VAL A 80 -0.08 -1.17 4.83
C VAL A 80 0.12 -1.88 3.50
N ALA A 81 0.32 -1.13 2.42
CA ALA A 81 0.56 -1.70 1.10
C ALA A 81 1.80 -2.60 1.04
N ARG A 82 2.86 -2.24 1.77
CA ARG A 82 4.10 -3.03 1.86
C ARG A 82 3.98 -4.23 2.79
N THR A 83 3.20 -4.12 3.85
CA THR A 83 3.04 -5.17 4.85
C THR A 83 2.10 -6.27 4.37
N THR A 84 1.05 -5.91 3.63
CA THR A 84 0.09 -6.85 3.08
C THR A 84 0.59 -7.45 1.77
N LYS A 85 0.06 -8.62 1.42
CA LYS A 85 0.32 -9.28 0.13
C LYS A 85 -0.65 -8.83 -0.96
N ALA A 86 -1.51 -7.87 -0.66
CA ALA A 86 -2.48 -7.35 -1.61
C ALA A 86 -1.83 -6.40 -2.62
N ALA A 87 -2.41 -6.32 -3.81
CA ALA A 87 -2.09 -5.25 -4.74
C ALA A 87 -2.60 -3.93 -4.19
N PHE A 88 -1.89 -2.84 -4.46
CA PHE A 88 -2.26 -1.52 -3.98
C PHE A 88 -2.54 -0.60 -5.16
N ALA A 89 -3.71 0.03 -5.15
CA ALA A 89 -4.11 1.02 -6.13
C ALA A 89 -4.41 2.34 -5.44
N ASN A 90 -3.93 3.42 -6.01
CA ASN A 90 -4.16 4.77 -5.52
C ASN A 90 -5.16 5.48 -6.42
N PHE A 91 -6.11 6.18 -5.81
CA PHE A 91 -7.15 6.92 -6.53
C PHE A 91 -7.45 8.24 -5.81
N SER A 92 -7.57 9.31 -6.58
CA SER A 92 -7.97 10.61 -6.05
C SER A 92 -9.41 10.94 -6.47
N ALA A 93 -10.29 11.11 -5.50
CA ALA A 93 -11.67 11.56 -5.75
C ALA A 93 -11.75 12.99 -6.28
N VAL A 94 -10.70 13.79 -6.12
CA VAL A 94 -10.62 15.17 -6.64
C VAL A 94 -10.35 15.17 -8.14
N THR A 95 -9.47 14.30 -8.63
CA THR A 95 -9.02 14.26 -10.03
C THR A 95 -9.66 13.15 -10.85
N GLY A 96 -10.18 12.11 -10.20
CA GLY A 96 -10.80 10.97 -10.87
C GLY A 96 -12.32 11.00 -10.80
N GLY A 97 -12.96 10.28 -11.71
CA GLY A 97 -14.41 10.12 -11.80
C GLY A 97 -14.89 8.70 -11.56
N VAL A 98 -16.20 8.49 -11.61
CA VAL A 98 -16.83 7.17 -11.42
C VAL A 98 -16.31 6.14 -12.42
N ALA A 99 -16.06 6.55 -13.67
CA ALA A 99 -15.53 5.67 -14.70
C ALA A 99 -14.16 5.11 -14.33
N ASP A 100 -13.29 5.92 -13.72
CA ASP A 100 -11.97 5.49 -13.26
C ASP A 100 -12.05 4.49 -12.11
N VAL A 101 -12.96 4.69 -11.18
CA VAL A 101 -13.23 3.74 -10.08
C VAL A 101 -13.72 2.41 -10.63
N ARG A 102 -14.63 2.42 -11.62
CA ARG A 102 -15.12 1.19 -12.25
C ARG A 102 -14.02 0.40 -12.92
N LYS A 103 -13.10 1.08 -13.61
CA LYS A 103 -11.92 0.44 -14.20
C LYS A 103 -11.05 -0.24 -13.15
N LEU A 104 -10.81 0.42 -12.02
CA LEU A 104 -10.04 -0.14 -10.91
C LEU A 104 -10.74 -1.36 -10.29
N ILE A 105 -12.05 -1.31 -10.13
CA ILE A 105 -12.85 -2.43 -9.61
C ILE A 105 -12.78 -3.62 -10.57
N ASP A 106 -12.93 -3.39 -11.86
CA ASP A 106 -12.85 -4.45 -12.87
C ASP A 106 -11.46 -5.10 -12.90
N ALA A 107 -10.41 -4.30 -12.84
CA ALA A 107 -9.04 -4.80 -12.74
C ALA A 107 -8.82 -5.61 -11.45
N ALA A 108 -9.37 -5.18 -10.33
CA ALA A 108 -9.28 -5.88 -9.05
C ALA A 108 -10.01 -7.24 -9.08
N LYS A 109 -11.19 -7.28 -9.68
CA LYS A 109 -11.94 -8.54 -9.88
C LYS A 109 -11.18 -9.52 -10.74
N GLU A 110 -10.57 -9.05 -11.82
CA GLU A 110 -9.77 -9.86 -12.72
C GLU A 110 -8.54 -10.43 -12.02
N LEU A 111 -7.84 -9.61 -11.25
CA LEU A 111 -6.67 -10.02 -10.49
C LEU A 111 -7.02 -11.08 -9.44
N ARG A 112 -8.16 -10.92 -8.77
CA ARG A 112 -8.65 -11.92 -7.82
C ARG A 112 -9.04 -13.24 -8.50
N ARG A 113 -9.65 -13.15 -9.67
CA ARG A 113 -10.05 -14.34 -10.45
C ARG A 113 -8.84 -15.13 -10.93
N ILE A 114 -7.83 -14.45 -11.47
CA ILE A 114 -6.67 -15.10 -12.11
C ILE A 114 -5.62 -15.51 -11.07
N ARG A 115 -5.26 -14.61 -10.16
CA ARG A 115 -4.15 -14.80 -9.22
C ARG A 115 -4.59 -14.97 -7.77
N ASN A 116 -5.88 -14.95 -7.49
CA ASN A 116 -6.43 -14.94 -6.13
C ASN A 116 -5.80 -13.85 -5.22
N LYS A 117 -5.46 -12.72 -5.81
CA LYS A 117 -4.81 -11.60 -5.13
C LYS A 117 -5.83 -10.52 -4.84
N ARG A 118 -5.85 -10.05 -3.60
CA ARG A 118 -6.71 -8.93 -3.19
C ARG A 118 -6.09 -7.61 -3.64
N THR A 119 -6.94 -6.61 -3.81
CA THR A 119 -6.51 -5.24 -4.11
C THR A 119 -7.02 -4.30 -3.02
N LEU A 120 -6.11 -3.49 -2.49
CA LEU A 120 -6.44 -2.40 -1.59
C LEU A 120 -6.48 -1.10 -2.39
N LEU A 121 -7.61 -0.43 -2.36
CA LEU A 121 -7.81 0.88 -2.98
C LEU A 121 -7.66 1.97 -1.91
N PHE A 122 -6.74 2.89 -2.14
CA PHE A 122 -6.53 4.06 -1.28
C PHE A 122 -6.85 5.35 -2.02
#